data_a4e7fa246510ca67c0cc3efceef8ffe3
#
_entry.id   a4e7fa246510ca67c0cc3efceef8ffe3
#
_cell.length_a   1.000
_cell.length_b   1.000
_cell.length_c   1.000
_cell.angle_alpha   90.00
_cell.angle_beta   90.00
_cell.angle_gamma   90.00
#
_symmetry.space_group_name_H-M   'P 1'
#
loop_
_entity.id
_entity.type
_entity.pdbx_description
1 polymer ?
#
loop_
_entity_poly.entity_id
_entity_poly.type
_entity_poly.pdbx_seq_one_letter_code
_entity_poly.pdbx_strand_id
1 'polypeptide(L)'
;MSEKSDALAVPVDVTMRRPTLFGLPAMPILAAPLVVRRAQVDEAEALAALLGRAFEAESWDAAGTERELFCDETVRATLVVAAEGRLVATASLQVRPDVPECGWVRWVATDLDRRREGLARALVIGVLAMAGQAGCREARLHTQTDRLAAIPLYLQLGFEPLVRGDPEREAWERVIGTLT
;
A
#
# COMPACT_ATOMS: atom_id res chain seq x y z
N MET A 1 16.41 -15.80 35.66
CA MET A 1 15.81 -16.29 34.41
C MET A 1 14.51 -15.54 34.25
N SER A 2 14.54 -14.46 33.49
CA SER A 2 13.38 -13.60 33.28
C SER A 2 12.79 -13.96 31.89
N GLU A 3 11.68 -14.69 31.91
CA GLU A 3 10.86 -14.90 30.72
C GLU A 3 10.33 -13.53 30.31
N LYS A 4 10.94 -12.95 29.28
CA LYS A 4 10.28 -11.92 28.50
C LYS A 4 9.09 -12.60 27.81
N SER A 5 7.93 -12.49 28.44
CA SER A 5 6.64 -12.72 27.80
C SER A 5 6.56 -11.74 26.64
N ASP A 6 6.81 -12.26 25.44
CA ASP A 6 6.57 -11.60 24.16
C ASP A 6 5.04 -11.61 23.96
N ALA A 7 4.37 -10.78 24.77
CA ALA A 7 2.96 -10.47 24.53
C ALA A 7 2.93 -9.80 23.16
N LEU A 8 2.40 -10.50 22.16
CA LEU A 8 2.09 -9.98 20.83
C LEU A 8 1.36 -8.65 21.03
N ALA A 9 2.09 -7.54 20.91
CA ALA A 9 1.52 -6.21 21.07
C ALA A 9 0.43 -6.07 20.01
N VAL A 10 -0.76 -5.64 20.44
CA VAL A 10 -1.88 -5.38 19.53
C VAL A 10 -1.37 -4.46 18.41
N PRO A 11 -1.61 -4.82 17.12
CA PRO A 11 -1.21 -3.99 16.00
C PRO A 11 -1.76 -2.57 16.14
N VAL A 12 -0.91 -1.58 15.94
CA VAL A 12 -1.30 -0.16 16.00
C VAL A 12 -1.30 0.39 14.58
N ASP A 13 -2.39 1.07 14.24
CA ASP A 13 -2.47 1.80 12.97
C ASP A 13 -1.55 3.01 13.01
N VAL A 14 -0.71 3.12 12.01
CA VAL A 14 0.26 4.21 11.86
C VAL A 14 0.17 4.83 10.48
N THR A 15 0.48 6.13 10.43
CA THR A 15 0.54 6.86 9.16
C THR A 15 1.98 7.09 8.76
N MET A 16 2.27 6.92 7.48
CA MET A 16 3.52 7.35 6.87
C MET A 16 3.26 8.45 5.84
N ARG A 17 4.22 9.36 5.71
CA ARG A 17 4.19 10.48 4.77
C ARG A 17 5.43 10.48 3.90
N ARG A 18 5.27 10.68 2.61
CA ARG A 18 6.34 11.07 1.68
C ARG A 18 6.19 12.56 1.38
N PRO A 19 7.09 13.42 1.86
CA PRO A 19 6.91 14.88 1.84
C PRO A 19 7.03 15.50 0.46
N THR A 20 7.57 14.77 -0.51
CA THR A 20 7.70 15.23 -1.90
C THR A 20 7.57 14.09 -2.89
N LEU A 21 6.96 14.37 -4.03
CA LEU A 21 6.88 13.44 -5.16
C LEU A 21 7.99 13.67 -6.21
N PHE A 22 8.91 14.59 -5.96
CA PHE A 22 10.11 14.74 -6.77
C PHE A 22 11.12 13.63 -6.46
N GLY A 23 11.92 13.27 -7.47
CA GLY A 23 13.00 12.29 -7.30
C GLY A 23 12.47 10.86 -7.04
N LEU A 24 11.33 10.49 -7.60
CA LEU A 24 10.87 9.11 -7.57
C LEU A 24 11.89 8.21 -8.27
N PRO A 25 12.19 7.03 -7.70
CA PRO A 25 13.00 6.05 -8.41
C PRO A 25 12.29 5.59 -9.68
N ALA A 26 13.06 5.14 -10.66
CA ALA A 26 12.49 4.51 -11.83
C ALA A 26 11.66 3.28 -11.44
N MET A 27 10.53 3.10 -12.10
CA MET A 27 9.72 1.89 -11.91
C MET A 27 10.53 0.67 -12.39
N PRO A 28 10.67 -0.37 -11.58
CA PRO A 28 11.40 -1.57 -11.98
C PRO A 28 10.74 -2.23 -13.20
N ILE A 29 11.55 -2.73 -14.10
CA ILE A 29 11.08 -3.55 -15.20
C ILE A 29 10.78 -4.93 -14.64
N LEU A 30 9.52 -5.33 -14.69
CA LEU A 30 9.11 -6.67 -14.30
C LEU A 30 9.35 -7.64 -15.46
N ALA A 31 9.87 -8.81 -15.14
CA ALA A 31 10.08 -9.84 -16.15
C ALA A 31 8.75 -10.41 -16.68
N ALA A 32 8.68 -10.74 -17.96
CA ALA A 32 7.52 -11.45 -18.52
C ALA A 32 7.26 -12.76 -17.72
N PRO A 33 6.01 -13.14 -17.52
CA PRO A 33 4.76 -12.61 -18.09
C PRO A 33 4.08 -11.50 -17.29
N LEU A 34 4.80 -10.80 -16.40
CA LEU A 34 4.25 -9.78 -15.49
C LEU A 34 3.96 -8.47 -16.23
N VAL A 35 2.74 -7.98 -16.14
CA VAL A 35 2.30 -6.73 -16.76
C VAL A 35 1.68 -5.79 -15.73
N VAL A 36 2.22 -4.56 -15.62
CA VAL A 36 1.60 -3.50 -14.83
C VAL A 36 0.59 -2.75 -15.69
N ARG A 37 -0.64 -2.61 -15.20
CA ARG A 37 -1.70 -1.86 -15.88
C ARG A 37 -2.75 -1.35 -14.89
N ARG A 38 -3.68 -0.53 -15.37
CA ARG A 38 -4.88 -0.20 -14.59
C ARG A 38 -5.79 -1.42 -14.47
N ALA A 39 -6.43 -1.55 -13.32
CA ALA A 39 -7.51 -2.51 -13.13
C ALA A 39 -8.75 -2.09 -13.92
N GLN A 40 -9.55 -3.08 -14.29
CA GLN A 40 -10.83 -2.91 -14.97
C GLN A 40 -11.98 -3.29 -14.03
N VAL A 41 -13.17 -2.73 -14.24
CA VAL A 41 -14.31 -2.94 -13.33
C VAL A 41 -14.78 -4.40 -13.31
N ASP A 42 -14.65 -5.10 -14.42
CA ASP A 42 -14.97 -6.54 -14.53
C ASP A 42 -13.98 -7.45 -13.78
N GLU A 43 -12.89 -6.88 -13.24
CA GLU A 43 -11.94 -7.59 -12.40
C GLU A 43 -12.23 -7.47 -10.88
N ALA A 44 -13.38 -6.89 -10.49
CA ALA A 44 -13.74 -6.67 -9.09
C ALA A 44 -13.72 -7.96 -8.26
N GLU A 45 -14.16 -9.09 -8.80
CA GLU A 45 -14.11 -10.39 -8.12
C GLU A 45 -12.67 -10.88 -7.90
N ALA A 46 -11.82 -10.75 -8.90
CA ALA A 46 -10.40 -11.13 -8.80
C ALA A 46 -9.63 -10.23 -7.82
N LEU A 47 -9.96 -8.93 -7.79
CA LEU A 47 -9.43 -7.98 -6.81
C LEU A 47 -9.92 -8.30 -5.41
N ALA A 48 -11.20 -8.61 -5.22
CA ALA A 48 -11.76 -9.02 -3.94
C ALA A 48 -11.02 -10.25 -3.37
N ALA A 49 -10.80 -11.25 -4.21
CA ALA A 49 -10.05 -12.45 -3.81
C ALA A 49 -8.59 -12.15 -3.43
N LEU A 50 -7.91 -11.24 -4.15
CA LEU A 50 -6.54 -10.82 -3.84
C LEU A 50 -6.49 -10.02 -2.52
N LEU A 51 -7.40 -9.06 -2.34
CA LEU A 51 -7.48 -8.21 -1.15
C LEU A 51 -7.86 -9.01 0.08
N GLY A 52 -8.84 -9.93 -0.03
CA GLY A 52 -9.26 -10.80 1.07
C GLY A 52 -8.13 -11.69 1.61
N ARG A 53 -7.22 -12.14 0.75
CA ARG A 53 -6.02 -12.88 1.19
C ARG A 53 -4.96 -12.00 1.86
N ALA A 54 -4.92 -10.71 1.52
CA ALA A 54 -3.94 -9.76 2.04
C ALA A 54 -4.41 -9.04 3.31
N PHE A 55 -5.73 -8.89 3.47
CA PHE A 55 -6.40 -8.13 4.54
C PHE A 55 -7.47 -9.01 5.20
N GLU A 56 -7.02 -10.06 5.91
CA GLU A 56 -7.89 -11.08 6.51
C GLU A 56 -8.93 -10.52 7.51
N ALA A 57 -8.63 -9.36 8.11
CA ALA A 57 -9.54 -8.68 9.04
C ALA A 57 -10.71 -7.97 8.34
N GLU A 58 -10.67 -7.82 7.02
CA GLU A 58 -11.65 -7.12 6.22
C GLU A 58 -12.42 -8.11 5.32
N SER A 59 -13.72 -7.92 5.20
CA SER A 59 -14.53 -8.71 4.28
C SER A 59 -14.54 -8.07 2.90
N TRP A 60 -13.96 -8.74 1.93
CA TRP A 60 -13.92 -8.32 0.54
C TRP A 60 -14.80 -9.21 -0.32
N ASP A 61 -15.81 -8.63 -0.96
CA ASP A 61 -16.61 -9.25 -2.01
C ASP A 61 -16.55 -8.39 -3.30
N ALA A 62 -17.02 -8.93 -4.40
CA ALA A 62 -16.98 -8.24 -5.68
C ALA A 62 -17.71 -6.89 -5.65
N ALA A 63 -18.91 -6.84 -5.03
CA ALA A 63 -19.71 -5.62 -4.96
C ALA A 63 -19.07 -4.56 -4.06
N GLY A 64 -18.48 -4.95 -2.93
CA GLY A 64 -17.71 -4.06 -2.05
C GLY A 64 -16.48 -3.51 -2.75
N THR A 65 -15.75 -4.38 -3.45
CA THR A 65 -14.56 -4.00 -4.21
C THR A 65 -14.90 -3.04 -5.35
N GLU A 66 -16.00 -3.28 -6.06
CA GLU A 66 -16.48 -2.37 -7.09
C GLU A 66 -16.79 -0.97 -6.51
N ARG A 67 -17.53 -0.91 -5.39
CA ARG A 67 -17.81 0.36 -4.70
C ARG A 67 -16.55 1.09 -4.26
N GLU A 68 -15.62 0.39 -3.61
CA GLU A 68 -14.41 0.97 -3.02
C GLU A 68 -13.38 1.41 -4.06
N LEU A 69 -13.23 0.68 -5.16
CA LEU A 69 -12.13 0.89 -6.09
C LEU A 69 -12.55 1.52 -7.43
N PHE A 70 -13.82 1.45 -7.79
CA PHE A 70 -14.29 1.93 -9.09
C PHE A 70 -15.43 2.94 -9.01
N CYS A 71 -16.28 2.90 -7.95
CA CYS A 71 -17.38 3.84 -7.78
C CYS A 71 -17.03 5.00 -6.84
N ASP A 72 -16.01 4.88 -5.99
CA ASP A 72 -15.51 5.98 -5.16
C ASP A 72 -14.76 6.99 -6.04
N GLU A 73 -15.35 8.17 -6.24
CA GLU A 73 -14.79 9.25 -7.04
C GLU A 73 -13.44 9.78 -6.52
N THR A 74 -13.11 9.51 -5.27
CA THR A 74 -11.80 9.88 -4.69
C THR A 74 -10.70 8.92 -5.11
N VAL A 75 -11.02 7.70 -5.54
CA VAL A 75 -10.06 6.73 -6.09
C VAL A 75 -9.79 7.06 -7.56
N ARG A 76 -8.62 7.61 -7.81
CA ARG A 76 -8.22 8.09 -9.16
C ARG A 76 -7.75 6.98 -10.07
N ALA A 77 -7.19 5.92 -9.50
CA ALA A 77 -6.77 4.74 -10.21
C ALA A 77 -6.47 3.58 -9.25
N THR A 78 -6.74 2.39 -9.70
CA THR A 78 -6.22 1.15 -9.14
C THR A 78 -5.28 0.52 -10.17
N LEU A 79 -4.02 0.31 -9.75
CA LEU A 79 -3.02 -0.40 -10.55
C LEU A 79 -2.98 -1.86 -10.12
N VAL A 80 -2.73 -2.74 -11.06
CA VAL A 80 -2.54 -4.17 -10.84
C VAL A 80 -1.30 -4.68 -11.56
N VAL A 81 -0.72 -5.75 -11.02
CA VAL A 81 0.16 -6.63 -11.78
C VAL A 81 -0.63 -7.85 -12.17
N ALA A 82 -0.71 -8.12 -13.46
CA ALA A 82 -1.31 -9.32 -14.01
C ALA A 82 -0.21 -10.29 -14.49
N ALA A 83 -0.43 -11.57 -14.29
CA ALA A 83 0.40 -12.66 -14.76
C ALA A 83 -0.50 -13.81 -15.21
N GLU A 84 -0.36 -14.25 -16.48
CA GLU A 84 -1.09 -15.42 -17.01
C GLU A 84 -2.61 -15.37 -16.75
N GLY A 85 -3.21 -14.17 -16.91
CA GLY A 85 -4.64 -13.96 -16.70
C GLY A 85 -5.08 -13.83 -15.23
N ARG A 86 -4.16 -13.83 -14.26
CA ARG A 86 -4.44 -13.65 -12.83
C ARG A 86 -3.90 -12.34 -12.32
N LEU A 87 -4.61 -11.72 -11.37
CA LEU A 87 -4.10 -10.57 -10.63
C LEU A 87 -3.24 -11.06 -9.47
N VAL A 88 -1.99 -10.58 -9.41
CA VAL A 88 -1.00 -11.02 -8.43
C VAL A 88 -0.55 -9.89 -7.49
N ALA A 89 -0.83 -8.65 -7.82
CA ALA A 89 -0.63 -7.51 -6.93
C ALA A 89 -1.55 -6.34 -7.29
N THR A 90 -1.84 -5.48 -6.32
CA THR A 90 -2.62 -4.24 -6.51
C THR A 90 -2.11 -3.12 -5.63
N ALA A 91 -2.36 -1.88 -6.04
CA ALA A 91 -2.23 -0.65 -5.27
C ALA A 91 -3.11 0.44 -5.88
N SER A 92 -3.75 1.26 -5.05
CA SER A 92 -4.66 2.32 -5.49
C SER A 92 -4.18 3.70 -5.10
N LEU A 93 -4.47 4.69 -5.95
CA LEU A 93 -4.35 6.11 -5.66
C LEU A 93 -5.70 6.67 -5.26
N GLN A 94 -5.78 7.23 -4.07
CA GLN A 94 -6.91 8.04 -3.63
C GLN A 94 -6.47 9.50 -3.48
N VAL A 95 -7.27 10.45 -3.97
CA VAL A 95 -7.06 11.88 -3.78
C VAL A 95 -8.35 12.47 -3.24
N ARG A 96 -8.30 12.92 -2.01
CA ARG A 96 -9.47 13.44 -1.30
C ARG A 96 -9.69 14.91 -1.64
N PRO A 97 -10.95 15.35 -1.84
CA PRO A 97 -11.25 16.75 -2.19
C PRO A 97 -10.86 17.77 -1.10
N ASP A 98 -10.86 17.35 0.17
CA ASP A 98 -10.48 18.18 1.32
C ASP A 98 -8.95 18.37 1.44
N VAL A 99 -8.14 17.53 0.79
CA VAL A 99 -6.66 17.63 0.78
C VAL A 99 -6.15 17.26 -0.63
N PRO A 100 -6.44 18.05 -1.66
CA PRO A 100 -6.18 17.70 -3.06
C PRO A 100 -4.68 17.62 -3.40
N GLU A 101 -3.82 18.24 -2.60
CA GLU A 101 -2.36 18.19 -2.76
C GLU A 101 -1.73 16.91 -2.19
N CYS A 102 -2.52 16.03 -1.55
CA CYS A 102 -2.05 14.79 -0.93
C CYS A 102 -2.63 13.56 -1.65
N GLY A 103 -1.75 12.75 -2.25
CA GLY A 103 -2.11 11.42 -2.75
C GLY A 103 -2.05 10.37 -1.64
N TRP A 104 -3.11 9.55 -1.51
CA TRP A 104 -3.12 8.43 -0.58
C TRP A 104 -2.86 7.13 -1.34
N VAL A 105 -1.81 6.42 -0.91
CA VAL A 105 -1.54 5.06 -1.39
C VAL A 105 -2.39 4.09 -0.56
N ARG A 106 -3.29 3.39 -1.24
CA ARG A 106 -4.28 2.50 -0.61
C ARG A 106 -4.19 1.10 -1.20
N TRP A 107 -4.66 0.13 -0.43
CA TRP A 107 -4.92 -1.24 -0.90
C TRP A 107 -3.70 -1.90 -1.57
N VAL A 108 -2.52 -1.73 -0.96
CA VAL A 108 -1.29 -2.36 -1.43
C VAL A 108 -1.30 -3.82 -1.02
N ALA A 109 -1.51 -4.70 -1.96
CA ALA A 109 -1.54 -6.14 -1.75
C ALA A 109 -0.69 -6.87 -2.78
N THR A 110 -0.10 -7.98 -2.36
CA THR A 110 0.65 -8.90 -3.24
C THR A 110 0.28 -10.33 -2.85
N ASP A 111 0.00 -11.15 -3.84
CA ASP A 111 -0.24 -12.59 -3.66
C ASP A 111 0.90 -13.22 -2.84
N LEU A 112 0.56 -14.06 -1.88
CA LEU A 112 1.52 -14.64 -0.93
C LEU A 112 2.66 -15.36 -1.64
N ASP A 113 2.34 -16.07 -2.73
CA ASP A 113 3.29 -16.86 -3.51
C ASP A 113 4.19 -16.01 -4.43
N ARG A 114 3.86 -14.71 -4.59
CA ARG A 114 4.57 -13.76 -5.46
C ARG A 114 5.24 -12.64 -4.66
N ARG A 115 5.39 -12.83 -3.36
CA ARG A 115 6.11 -11.88 -2.52
C ARG A 115 7.60 -11.85 -2.86
N ARG A 116 8.26 -10.70 -2.59
CA ARG A 116 9.70 -10.46 -2.82
C ARG A 116 10.12 -10.38 -4.29
N GLU A 117 9.18 -10.37 -5.23
CA GLU A 117 9.42 -10.14 -6.67
C GLU A 117 9.43 -8.66 -7.05
N GLY A 118 9.33 -7.74 -6.09
CA GLY A 118 9.32 -6.30 -6.36
C GLY A 118 7.98 -5.73 -6.84
N LEU A 119 6.90 -6.53 -6.85
CA LEU A 119 5.60 -6.15 -7.39
C LEU A 119 4.99 -4.95 -6.66
N ALA A 120 4.95 -4.99 -5.33
CA ALA A 120 4.47 -3.87 -4.52
C ALA A 120 5.30 -2.60 -4.75
N ARG A 121 6.64 -2.74 -4.91
CA ARG A 121 7.52 -1.61 -5.21
C ARG A 121 7.16 -0.96 -6.55
N ALA A 122 6.95 -1.75 -7.59
CA ALA A 122 6.57 -1.25 -8.91
C ALA A 122 5.23 -0.50 -8.84
N LEU A 123 4.23 -1.09 -8.18
CA LEU A 123 2.90 -0.49 -8.06
C LEU A 123 2.92 0.80 -7.23
N VAL A 124 3.60 0.82 -6.08
CA VAL A 124 3.68 2.04 -5.25
C VAL A 124 4.38 3.17 -6.00
N ILE A 125 5.48 2.90 -6.73
CA ILE A 125 6.12 3.92 -7.59
C ILE A 125 5.15 4.40 -8.66
N GLY A 126 4.41 3.50 -9.32
CA GLY A 126 3.39 3.86 -10.30
C GLY A 126 2.29 4.77 -9.71
N VAL A 127 1.78 4.43 -8.54
CA VAL A 127 0.79 5.24 -7.81
C VAL A 127 1.35 6.61 -7.45
N LEU A 128 2.58 6.70 -6.95
CA LEU A 128 3.23 7.97 -6.64
C LEU A 128 3.44 8.85 -7.88
N ALA A 129 3.81 8.26 -9.00
CA ALA A 129 3.94 8.98 -10.28
C ALA A 129 2.58 9.53 -10.74
N MET A 130 1.51 8.74 -10.61
CA MET A 130 0.15 9.18 -10.91
C MET A 130 -0.34 10.28 -9.97
N ALA A 131 0.01 10.22 -8.67
CA ALA A 131 -0.28 11.30 -7.72
C ALA A 131 0.38 12.63 -8.15
N GLY A 132 1.65 12.58 -8.57
CA GLY A 132 2.33 13.75 -9.12
C GLY A 132 1.66 14.30 -10.38
N GLN A 133 1.23 13.43 -11.31
CA GLN A 133 0.49 13.84 -12.51
C GLN A 133 -0.90 14.45 -12.17
N ALA A 134 -1.52 14.01 -11.06
CA ALA A 134 -2.78 14.57 -10.56
C ALA A 134 -2.59 15.89 -9.80
N GLY A 135 -1.37 16.42 -9.69
CA GLY A 135 -1.05 17.67 -9.02
C GLY A 135 -0.77 17.55 -7.52
N CYS A 136 -0.72 16.34 -6.98
CA CYS A 136 -0.31 16.14 -5.59
C CYS A 136 1.16 16.52 -5.38
N ARG A 137 1.47 17.04 -4.21
CA ARG A 137 2.83 17.43 -3.81
C ARG A 137 3.47 16.42 -2.87
N GLU A 138 2.64 15.74 -2.09
CA GLU A 138 3.04 14.73 -1.13
C GLU A 138 2.18 13.47 -1.27
N ALA A 139 2.61 12.39 -0.64
CA ALA A 139 1.80 11.19 -0.51
C ALA A 139 1.75 10.70 0.93
N ARG A 140 0.67 10.02 1.28
CA ARG A 140 0.48 9.37 2.58
C ARG A 140 -0.01 7.94 2.39
N LEU A 141 0.18 7.14 3.40
CA LEU A 141 -0.42 5.81 3.52
C LEU A 141 -0.72 5.50 4.99
N HIS A 142 -1.64 4.58 5.21
CA HIS A 142 -1.84 3.92 6.49
C HIS A 142 -1.26 2.51 6.41
N THR A 143 -0.64 2.09 7.51
CA THR A 143 -0.16 0.71 7.70
C THR A 143 -0.29 0.32 9.16
N GLN A 144 0.03 -0.92 9.49
CA GLN A 144 0.01 -1.44 10.86
C GLN A 144 1.42 -1.82 11.29
N THR A 145 1.68 -1.74 12.59
CA THR A 145 3.01 -1.99 13.15
C THR A 145 3.49 -3.43 13.00
N ASP A 146 2.60 -4.38 12.76
CA ASP A 146 2.89 -5.80 12.49
C ASP A 146 3.23 -6.07 11.01
N ARG A 147 2.98 -5.12 10.12
CA ARG A 147 3.31 -5.24 8.68
C ARG A 147 4.80 -4.99 8.42
N LEU A 148 5.65 -5.67 9.17
CA LEU A 148 7.11 -5.51 9.13
C LEU A 148 7.73 -5.76 7.75
N ALA A 149 7.07 -6.50 6.87
CA ALA A 149 7.53 -6.70 5.50
C ALA A 149 7.27 -5.50 4.58
N ALA A 150 6.24 -4.68 4.87
CA ALA A 150 5.84 -3.54 4.03
C ALA A 150 6.55 -2.24 4.46
N ILE A 151 6.76 -2.04 5.75
CA ILE A 151 7.35 -0.80 6.28
C ILE A 151 8.74 -0.51 5.67
N PRO A 152 9.69 -1.46 5.56
CA PRO A 152 10.98 -1.22 4.91
C PRO A 152 10.84 -0.77 3.44
N LEU A 153 9.86 -1.30 2.71
CA LEU A 153 9.59 -0.86 1.35
C LEU A 153 9.20 0.62 1.32
N TYR A 154 8.31 1.05 2.20
CA TYR A 154 7.86 2.45 2.26
C TYR A 154 8.99 3.38 2.67
N LEU A 155 9.81 3.01 3.66
CA LEU A 155 11.00 3.77 4.06
C LEU A 155 11.99 3.94 2.89
N GLN A 156 12.28 2.86 2.13
CA GLN A 156 13.12 2.90 0.95
C GLN A 156 12.54 3.77 -0.19
N LEU A 157 11.23 3.92 -0.22
CA LEU A 157 10.54 4.81 -1.16
C LEU A 157 10.42 6.26 -0.64
N GLY A 158 11.09 6.59 0.47
CA GLY A 158 11.15 7.92 1.03
C GLY A 158 9.91 8.33 1.81
N PHE A 159 9.11 7.36 2.25
CA PHE A 159 8.11 7.63 3.29
C PHE A 159 8.80 7.69 4.65
N GLU A 160 8.31 8.54 5.51
CA GLU A 160 8.74 8.72 6.89
C GLU A 160 7.54 8.54 7.84
N PRO A 161 7.76 8.11 9.09
CA PRO A 161 6.71 8.10 10.10
C PRO A 161 6.06 9.46 10.28
N LEU A 162 4.73 9.53 10.28
CA LEU A 162 3.99 10.73 10.66
C LEU A 162 3.48 10.57 12.09
N VAL A 163 4.24 11.10 13.04
CA VAL A 163 3.95 10.99 14.48
C VAL A 163 3.11 12.19 14.93
N ARG A 164 1.90 11.95 15.44
CA ARG A 164 0.97 12.99 15.92
C ARG A 164 0.88 13.05 17.44
N GLY A 165 1.40 12.02 18.14
CA GLY A 165 1.34 11.96 19.60
C GLY A 165 2.20 10.83 20.16
N ASP A 166 2.21 10.71 21.50
CA ASP A 166 3.05 9.74 22.20
C ASP A 166 2.71 8.27 21.88
N PRO A 167 1.45 7.85 21.74
CA PRO A 167 1.15 6.46 21.39
C PRO A 167 1.73 6.04 20.03
N GLU A 168 1.70 6.94 19.03
CA GLU A 168 2.29 6.67 17.71
C GLU A 168 3.83 6.65 17.78
N ARG A 169 4.42 7.53 18.61
CA ARG A 169 5.86 7.56 18.84
C ARG A 169 6.36 6.24 19.41
N GLU A 170 5.73 5.76 20.48
CA GLU A 170 6.08 4.48 21.10
C GLU A 170 5.90 3.30 20.14
N ALA A 171 4.84 3.33 19.32
CA ALA A 171 4.60 2.32 18.29
C ALA A 171 5.73 2.30 17.27
N TRP A 172 6.17 3.47 16.79
CA TRP A 172 7.26 3.58 15.84
C TRP A 172 8.61 3.19 16.42
N GLU A 173 8.91 3.53 17.67
CA GLU A 173 10.14 3.12 18.36
C GLU A 173 10.25 1.58 18.42
N ARG A 174 9.15 0.88 18.72
CA ARG A 174 9.10 -0.58 18.68
C ARG A 174 9.36 -1.14 17.28
N VAL A 175 8.71 -0.57 16.26
CA VAL A 175 8.90 -0.98 14.85
C VAL A 175 10.35 -0.82 14.43
N ILE A 176 10.94 0.35 14.66
CA ILE A 176 12.33 0.65 14.29
C ILE A 176 13.29 -0.29 15.03
N GLY A 177 13.06 -0.54 16.32
CA GLY A 177 13.87 -1.48 17.10
C GLY A 177 13.78 -2.95 16.62
N THR A 178 12.72 -3.30 15.88
CA THR A 178 12.57 -4.65 15.29
C THR A 178 13.24 -4.74 13.91
N LEU A 179 13.39 -3.61 13.21
CA LEU A 179 13.97 -3.56 11.86
C LEU A 179 15.50 -3.41 11.85
N THR A 180 16.11 -3.09 13.00
CA THR A 180 17.56 -2.98 13.22
C THR A 180 18.14 -4.29 13.73
#